data_b5836e30e318793f224eab1f403334e3
#
_entry.id   b5836e30e318793f224eab1f403334e3
#
_cell.length_a   1.000
_cell.length_b   1.000
_cell.length_c   1.000
_cell.angle_alpha   90.00
_cell.angle_beta   90.00
_cell.angle_gamma   90.00
#
_symmetry.space_group_name_H-M   'P 1'
#
loop_
_entity.id
_entity.type
_entity.pdbx_description
1 polymer ?
#
loop_
_entity_poly.entity_id
_entity_poly.type
_entity_poly.pdbx_seq_one_letter_code
_entity_poly.pdbx_strand_id
1 'polypeptide(L)'
;MYELDKKDKDILAELQKNCRQSTRTLGRKLGMPATTVYQRITRMRNRGLIKGFSAILDPEKIGLPTVAMVLVKRYVRKDGKMKSEHIGQALAKLPEVQEAYLVTGEYDALIKVRGKSEKEIGKWVVDTLWNMPEVERTLTLFCFYESKESHILQLK
;
A
#
# COMPACT_ATOMS: atom_id res chain seq x y z
N MET A 1 -6.47 3.56 -21.21
CA MET A 1 -5.45 2.72 -20.54
C MET A 1 -4.09 3.06 -21.15
N TYR A 2 -3.00 3.16 -20.36
CA TYR A 2 -1.66 3.37 -20.90
C TYR A 2 -1.13 2.04 -21.43
N GLU A 3 -0.83 1.98 -22.71
CA GLU A 3 -0.23 0.79 -23.32
C GLU A 3 1.30 0.84 -23.11
N LEU A 4 1.82 -0.13 -22.36
CA LEU A 4 3.25 -0.28 -22.09
C LEU A 4 3.91 -1.00 -23.26
N ASP A 5 4.86 -0.34 -23.92
CA ASP A 5 5.75 -1.03 -24.85
C ASP A 5 6.82 -1.86 -24.08
N LYS A 6 7.55 -2.71 -24.80
CA LYS A 6 8.61 -3.53 -24.23
C LYS A 6 9.65 -2.70 -23.47
N LYS A 7 10.06 -1.55 -24.03
CA LYS A 7 11.07 -0.66 -23.43
C LYS A 7 10.56 -0.06 -22.11
N ASP A 8 9.29 0.31 -22.05
CA ASP A 8 8.67 0.79 -20.81
C ASP A 8 8.67 -0.29 -19.72
N LYS A 9 8.30 -1.54 -20.08
CA LYS A 9 8.33 -2.68 -19.17
C LYS A 9 9.74 -2.96 -18.65
N ASP A 10 10.74 -2.95 -19.52
CA ASP A 10 12.14 -3.18 -19.16
C ASP A 10 12.65 -2.08 -18.18
N ILE A 11 12.33 -0.81 -18.43
CA ILE A 11 12.66 0.30 -17.52
C ILE A 11 11.98 0.11 -16.17
N LEU A 12 10.69 -0.21 -16.15
CA LEU A 12 9.95 -0.41 -14.91
C LEU A 12 10.45 -1.60 -14.11
N ALA A 13 10.80 -2.70 -14.78
CA ALA A 13 11.38 -3.87 -14.14
C ALA A 13 12.72 -3.56 -13.43
N GLU A 14 13.57 -2.76 -14.07
CA GLU A 14 14.84 -2.33 -13.45
C GLU A 14 14.62 -1.31 -12.32
N LEU A 15 13.66 -0.40 -12.46
CA LEU A 15 13.29 0.56 -11.39
C LEU A 15 12.68 -0.11 -10.17
N GLN A 16 11.90 -1.18 -10.35
CA GLN A 16 11.37 -1.96 -9.24
C GLN A 16 12.46 -2.70 -8.46
N LYS A 17 13.57 -3.10 -9.13
CA LYS A 17 14.72 -3.71 -8.44
C LYS A 17 15.53 -2.68 -7.68
N ASN A 18 15.77 -1.52 -8.30
CA ASN A 18 16.53 -0.41 -7.70
C ASN A 18 16.15 0.91 -8.35
N CYS A 19 15.30 1.68 -7.67
CA CYS A 19 14.85 2.98 -8.14
C CYS A 19 15.92 4.10 -8.05
N ARG A 20 17.06 3.86 -7.39
CA ARG A 20 18.17 4.85 -7.27
C ARG A 20 19.16 4.82 -8.43
N GLN A 21 18.97 3.93 -9.41
CA GLN A 21 19.81 3.90 -10.60
C GLN A 21 19.67 5.19 -11.41
N SER A 22 20.81 5.73 -11.87
CA SER A 22 20.79 6.87 -12.79
C SER A 22 20.23 6.45 -14.17
N THR A 23 19.65 7.41 -14.89
CA THR A 23 19.18 7.19 -16.28
C THR A 23 20.32 6.72 -17.20
N ARG A 24 21.57 7.18 -16.94
CA ARG A 24 22.77 6.74 -17.66
C ARG A 24 23.04 5.25 -17.40
N THR A 25 22.93 4.79 -16.14
CA THR A 25 23.11 3.39 -15.78
C THR A 25 22.03 2.52 -16.40
N LEU A 26 20.77 2.93 -16.31
CA LEU A 26 19.64 2.25 -16.94
C LEU A 26 19.79 2.18 -18.46
N GLY A 27 20.17 3.30 -19.08
CA GLY A 27 20.39 3.36 -20.53
C GLY A 27 21.43 2.35 -20.99
N ARG A 28 22.57 2.26 -20.28
CA ARG A 28 23.63 1.29 -20.58
C ARG A 28 23.17 -0.15 -20.43
N LYS A 29 22.41 -0.46 -19.36
CA LYS A 29 21.86 -1.81 -19.13
C LYS A 29 20.83 -2.24 -20.19
N LEU A 30 20.03 -1.29 -20.67
CA LEU A 30 18.91 -1.56 -21.56
C LEU A 30 19.19 -1.23 -23.04
N GLY A 31 20.43 -0.87 -23.36
CA GLY A 31 20.82 -0.50 -24.72
C GLY A 31 20.07 0.74 -25.26
N MET A 32 19.79 1.73 -24.40
CA MET A 32 19.03 2.93 -24.75
C MET A 32 19.81 4.21 -24.39
N PRO A 33 19.66 5.31 -25.16
CA PRO A 33 20.18 6.61 -24.76
C PRO A 33 19.59 7.06 -23.41
N ALA A 34 20.42 7.65 -22.54
CA ALA A 34 19.98 8.13 -21.22
C ALA A 34 18.84 9.15 -21.31
N THR A 35 18.82 9.99 -22.34
CA THR A 35 17.75 10.94 -22.64
C THR A 35 16.43 10.23 -22.93
N THR A 36 16.46 9.13 -23.68
CA THR A 36 15.28 8.32 -23.98
C THR A 36 14.72 7.68 -22.69
N VAL A 37 15.59 7.15 -21.83
CA VAL A 37 15.19 6.60 -20.53
C VAL A 37 14.54 7.68 -19.66
N TYR A 38 15.17 8.84 -19.56
CA TYR A 38 14.64 9.99 -18.81
C TYR A 38 13.24 10.41 -19.30
N GLN A 39 13.08 10.58 -20.60
CA GLN A 39 11.81 10.98 -21.20
C GLN A 39 10.70 9.95 -20.93
N ARG A 40 11.01 8.66 -21.01
CA ARG A 40 10.06 7.57 -20.73
C ARG A 40 9.65 7.56 -19.26
N ILE A 41 10.59 7.64 -18.32
CA ILE A 41 10.31 7.74 -16.89
C ILE A 41 9.43 8.94 -16.57
N THR A 42 9.78 10.12 -17.10
CA THR A 42 9.01 11.35 -16.90
C THR A 42 7.59 11.20 -17.44
N ARG A 43 7.42 10.64 -18.64
CA ARG A 43 6.11 10.38 -19.24
C ARG A 43 5.29 9.42 -18.37
N MET A 44 5.88 8.32 -17.87
CA MET A 44 5.20 7.34 -17.01
C MET A 44 4.80 7.96 -15.66
N ARG A 45 5.63 8.83 -15.09
CA ARG A 45 5.27 9.60 -13.87
C ARG A 45 4.12 10.57 -14.13
N ASN A 46 4.20 11.39 -15.16
CA ASN A 46 3.19 12.40 -15.49
C ASN A 46 1.82 11.76 -15.78
N ARG A 47 1.81 10.51 -16.24
CA ARG A 47 0.58 9.72 -16.49
C ARG A 47 0.15 8.89 -15.27
N GLY A 48 0.81 9.04 -14.12
CA GLY A 48 0.46 8.35 -12.87
C GLY A 48 0.77 6.86 -12.84
N LEU A 49 1.48 6.32 -13.86
CA LEU A 49 1.88 4.92 -13.89
C LEU A 49 2.92 4.62 -12.80
N ILE A 50 3.90 5.52 -12.65
CA ILE A 50 4.82 5.52 -11.52
C ILE A 50 4.23 6.49 -10.48
N LYS A 51 3.69 5.94 -9.40
CA LYS A 51 3.08 6.73 -8.32
C LYS A 51 4.12 7.46 -7.46
N GLY A 52 5.32 6.89 -7.32
CA GLY A 52 6.38 7.45 -6.50
C GLY A 52 7.59 6.53 -6.40
N PHE A 53 8.59 7.01 -5.67
CA PHE A 53 9.77 6.25 -5.25
C PHE A 53 9.86 6.34 -3.74
N SER A 54 10.04 5.22 -3.06
CA SER A 54 10.12 5.16 -1.61
C SER A 54 11.28 4.26 -1.16
N ALA A 55 11.81 4.55 0.02
CA ALA A 55 12.69 3.62 0.71
C ALA A 55 11.84 2.53 1.38
N ILE A 56 12.25 1.28 1.23
CA ILE A 56 11.68 0.16 1.98
C ILE A 56 12.48 0.07 3.28
N LEU A 57 11.78 0.24 4.40
CA LEU A 57 12.38 0.20 5.73
C LEU A 57 12.25 -1.22 6.30
N ASP A 58 13.21 -1.61 7.13
CA ASP A 58 13.13 -2.80 7.96
C ASP A 58 12.30 -2.45 9.22
N PRO A 59 11.08 -2.98 9.37
CA PRO A 59 10.20 -2.57 10.45
C PRO A 59 10.70 -3.01 11.84
N GLU A 60 11.45 -4.11 11.93
CA GLU A 60 12.06 -4.53 13.19
C GLU A 60 13.08 -3.51 13.68
N LYS A 61 13.93 -3.00 12.76
CA LYS A 61 14.97 -2.02 13.09
C LYS A 61 14.44 -0.64 13.45
N ILE A 62 13.23 -0.31 13.03
CA ILE A 62 12.56 0.93 13.43
C ILE A 62 11.59 0.75 14.59
N GLY A 63 11.55 -0.45 15.20
CA GLY A 63 10.77 -0.74 16.40
C GLY A 63 9.29 -0.99 16.15
N LEU A 64 8.91 -1.44 14.95
CA LEU A 64 7.53 -1.78 14.56
C LEU A 64 7.42 -3.23 14.06
N PRO A 65 7.87 -4.23 14.84
CA PRO A 65 7.95 -5.62 14.38
C PRO A 65 6.59 -6.30 14.19
N THR A 66 5.57 -5.84 14.93
CA THR A 66 4.28 -6.51 14.98
C THR A 66 3.38 -6.05 13.85
N VAL A 67 2.82 -7.01 13.11
CA VAL A 67 1.84 -6.78 12.04
C VAL A 67 0.49 -7.32 12.46
N ALA A 68 -0.56 -6.57 12.19
CA ALA A 68 -1.93 -7.07 12.28
C ALA A 68 -2.73 -6.72 11.01
N MET A 69 -3.58 -7.67 10.61
CA MET A 69 -4.65 -7.46 9.66
C MET A 69 -5.94 -7.26 10.44
N VAL A 70 -6.58 -6.11 10.27
CA VAL A 70 -7.83 -5.80 10.96
C VAL A 70 -8.96 -5.76 9.95
N LEU A 71 -9.89 -6.68 10.10
CA LEU A 71 -11.14 -6.70 9.37
C LEU A 71 -12.13 -5.79 10.09
N VAL A 72 -12.77 -4.90 9.35
CA VAL A 72 -13.68 -3.88 9.89
C VAL A 72 -15.06 -4.07 9.27
N LYS A 73 -16.06 -4.22 10.14
CA LYS A 73 -17.46 -4.18 9.77
C LYS A 73 -17.96 -2.76 9.93
N ARG A 74 -18.54 -2.20 8.87
CA ARG A 74 -19.11 -0.87 8.94
C ARG A 74 -20.45 -0.86 9.64
N TYR A 75 -20.72 0.19 10.36
CA TYR A 75 -22.05 0.48 10.85
C TYR A 75 -22.96 0.93 9.69
N VAL A 76 -24.07 0.22 9.50
CA VAL A 76 -25.07 0.59 8.49
C VAL A 76 -26.19 1.37 9.16
N ARG A 77 -26.25 2.67 8.87
CA ARG A 77 -27.36 3.51 9.36
C ARG A 77 -28.68 3.09 8.69
N LYS A 78 -29.76 3.12 9.46
CA LYS A 78 -31.11 2.78 8.97
C LYS A 78 -31.58 3.67 7.82
N ASP A 79 -31.02 4.88 7.67
CA ASP A 79 -31.32 5.81 6.60
C ASP A 79 -30.56 5.55 5.29
N GLY A 80 -29.67 4.54 5.25
CA GLY A 80 -28.90 4.12 4.08
C GLY A 80 -27.91 5.16 3.52
N LYS A 81 -27.72 6.30 4.21
CA LYS A 81 -26.96 7.44 3.67
C LYS A 81 -25.44 7.29 3.73
N MET A 82 -24.92 6.31 4.47
CA MET A 82 -23.48 6.13 4.57
C MET A 82 -22.99 5.20 3.46
N LYS A 83 -22.31 5.76 2.45
CA LYS A 83 -21.68 4.99 1.38
C LYS A 83 -20.48 4.18 1.92
N SER A 84 -20.24 2.99 1.37
CA SER A 84 -19.11 2.14 1.74
C SER A 84 -17.74 2.82 1.56
N GLU A 85 -17.62 3.74 0.61
CA GLU A 85 -16.42 4.52 0.36
C GLU A 85 -15.98 5.39 1.55
N HIS A 86 -16.92 5.83 2.40
CA HIS A 86 -16.61 6.68 3.55
C HIS A 86 -15.75 5.96 4.59
N ILE A 87 -16.03 4.68 4.89
CA ILE A 87 -15.21 3.91 5.84
C ILE A 87 -13.79 3.73 5.30
N GLY A 88 -13.63 3.40 4.01
CA GLY A 88 -12.31 3.27 3.40
C GLY A 88 -11.48 4.55 3.46
N GLN A 89 -12.11 5.70 3.18
CA GLN A 89 -11.46 7.02 3.26
C GLN A 89 -11.12 7.41 4.70
N ALA A 90 -11.98 7.07 5.66
CA ALA A 90 -11.74 7.34 7.07
C ALA A 90 -10.55 6.52 7.59
N LEU A 91 -10.54 5.22 7.32
CA LEU A 91 -9.44 4.31 7.70
C LEU A 91 -8.11 4.70 7.04
N ALA A 92 -8.11 5.08 5.76
CA ALA A 92 -6.90 5.47 5.04
C ALA A 92 -6.25 6.78 5.54
N LYS A 93 -6.95 7.57 6.36
CA LYS A 93 -6.40 8.78 6.99
C LYS A 93 -5.66 8.52 8.29
N LEU A 94 -5.82 7.33 8.88
CA LEU A 94 -5.16 6.97 10.13
C LEU A 94 -3.68 6.71 9.87
N PRO A 95 -2.75 7.37 10.59
CA PRO A 95 -1.32 7.27 10.31
C PRO A 95 -0.75 5.87 10.57
N GLU A 96 -1.36 5.08 11.44
CA GLU A 96 -0.98 3.70 11.74
C GLU A 96 -1.37 2.72 10.64
N VAL A 97 -2.29 3.11 9.76
CA VAL A 97 -2.77 2.28 8.66
C VAL A 97 -1.82 2.36 7.48
N GLN A 98 -1.14 1.25 7.18
CA GLN A 98 -0.25 1.14 6.02
C GLN A 98 -1.03 0.90 4.73
N GLU A 99 -2.05 0.05 4.80
CA GLU A 99 -2.87 -0.38 3.66
C GLU A 99 -4.34 -0.44 4.08
N ALA A 100 -5.23 -0.01 3.20
CA ALA A 100 -6.67 -0.08 3.41
C ALA A 100 -7.37 -0.54 2.13
N TYR A 101 -8.21 -1.55 2.26
CA TYR A 101 -8.97 -2.14 1.18
C TYR A 101 -10.44 -2.21 1.56
N LEU A 102 -11.33 -1.86 0.62
CA LEU A 102 -12.72 -2.25 0.71
C LEU A 102 -12.84 -3.66 0.15
N VAL A 103 -13.52 -4.53 0.89
CA VAL A 103 -13.67 -5.94 0.55
C VAL A 103 -15.14 -6.33 0.52
N THR A 104 -15.43 -7.45 -0.12
CA THR A 104 -16.76 -8.05 -0.13
C THR A 104 -16.80 -9.22 0.85
N GLY A 105 -17.96 -9.52 1.42
CA GLY A 105 -18.18 -10.64 2.33
C GLY A 105 -18.73 -10.17 3.68
N GLU A 106 -18.37 -10.87 4.74
CA GLU A 106 -18.87 -10.60 6.10
C GLU A 106 -18.37 -9.24 6.63
N TYR A 107 -17.15 -8.83 6.27
CA TYR A 107 -16.55 -7.55 6.61
C TYR A 107 -16.50 -6.64 5.39
N ASP A 108 -16.45 -5.34 5.61
CA ASP A 108 -16.52 -4.31 4.56
C ASP A 108 -15.15 -3.71 4.23
N ALA A 109 -14.20 -3.76 5.16
CA ALA A 109 -12.85 -3.29 4.95
C ALA A 109 -11.81 -4.21 5.60
N LEU A 110 -10.60 -4.21 5.02
CA LEU A 110 -9.39 -4.82 5.55
C LEU A 110 -8.31 -3.75 5.61
N ILE A 111 -7.67 -3.61 6.77
CA ILE A 111 -6.51 -2.74 6.93
C ILE A 111 -5.31 -3.52 7.43
N LYS A 112 -4.11 -3.10 7.00
CA LYS A 112 -2.82 -3.55 7.53
C LYS A 112 -2.28 -2.48 8.44
N VAL A 113 -1.91 -2.85 9.66
CA VAL A 113 -1.30 -1.97 10.65
C VAL A 113 -0.02 -2.57 11.19
N ARG A 114 0.92 -1.71 11.61
CA ARG A 114 2.13 -2.12 12.32
C ARG A 114 2.25 -1.39 13.65
N GLY A 115 2.85 -2.06 14.64
CA GLY A 115 3.09 -1.51 15.97
C GLY A 115 4.26 -2.21 16.66
N LYS A 116 4.59 -1.73 17.86
CA LYS A 116 5.68 -2.28 18.67
C LYS A 116 5.32 -3.64 19.27
N SER A 117 4.03 -3.87 19.53
CA SER A 117 3.53 -5.09 20.16
C SER A 117 2.05 -5.31 19.88
N GLU A 118 1.58 -6.55 20.07
CA GLU A 118 0.16 -6.89 20.02
C GLU A 118 -0.68 -6.05 20.99
N LYS A 119 -0.13 -5.80 22.19
CA LYS A 119 -0.78 -4.97 23.22
C LYS A 119 -0.99 -3.52 22.74
N GLU A 120 0.01 -2.94 22.08
CA GLU A 120 -0.10 -1.58 21.52
C GLU A 120 -1.14 -1.51 20.41
N ILE A 121 -1.09 -2.46 19.47
CA ILE A 121 -2.08 -2.53 18.38
C ILE A 121 -3.48 -2.78 18.94
N GLY A 122 -3.63 -3.71 19.88
CA GLY A 122 -4.92 -3.99 20.52
C GLY A 122 -5.49 -2.77 21.22
N LYS A 123 -4.66 -2.02 21.96
CA LYS A 123 -5.05 -0.75 22.58
C LYS A 123 -5.49 0.28 21.52
N TRP A 124 -4.72 0.45 20.45
CA TRP A 124 -5.06 1.36 19.37
C TRP A 124 -6.40 0.98 18.70
N VAL A 125 -6.67 -0.31 18.49
CA VAL A 125 -7.97 -0.77 17.94
C VAL A 125 -9.12 -0.32 18.84
N VAL A 126 -8.99 -0.49 20.16
CA VAL A 126 -10.02 -0.10 21.12
C VAL A 126 -10.15 1.43 21.19
N ASP A 127 -9.03 2.13 21.32
CA ASP A 127 -9.02 3.58 21.55
C ASP A 127 -9.36 4.38 20.27
N THR A 128 -9.11 3.81 19.09
CA THR A 128 -9.29 4.51 17.81
C THR A 128 -10.43 3.93 17.00
N LEU A 129 -10.35 2.65 16.60
CA LEU A 129 -11.33 2.09 15.66
C LEU A 129 -12.72 1.94 16.29
N TRP A 130 -12.81 1.51 17.54
CA TRP A 130 -14.11 1.33 18.20
C TRP A 130 -14.80 2.65 18.55
N ASN A 131 -14.04 3.75 18.56
CA ASN A 131 -14.61 5.10 18.74
C ASN A 131 -15.02 5.76 17.41
N MET A 132 -14.75 5.11 16.26
CA MET A 132 -15.19 5.63 14.95
C MET A 132 -16.69 5.35 14.75
N PRO A 133 -17.50 6.35 14.44
CA PRO A 133 -18.96 6.16 14.26
C PRO A 133 -19.30 5.27 13.04
N GLU A 134 -18.33 5.08 12.14
CA GLU A 134 -18.46 4.21 10.98
C GLU A 134 -18.22 2.73 11.29
N VAL A 135 -17.64 2.42 12.44
CA VAL A 135 -17.23 1.05 12.80
C VAL A 135 -18.29 0.40 13.69
N GLU A 136 -18.78 -0.76 13.28
CA GLU A 136 -19.68 -1.61 14.06
C GLU A 136 -18.90 -2.60 14.92
N ARG A 137 -17.96 -3.31 14.28
CA ARG A 137 -17.08 -4.29 14.93
C ARG A 137 -15.81 -4.50 14.14
N THR A 138 -14.80 -5.04 14.80
CA THR A 138 -13.52 -5.41 14.21
C THR A 138 -13.15 -6.85 14.56
N LEU A 139 -12.35 -7.47 13.67
CA LEU A 139 -11.64 -8.71 13.95
C LEU A 139 -10.15 -8.47 13.66
N THR A 140 -9.33 -8.56 14.70
CA THR A 140 -7.88 -8.36 14.59
C THR A 140 -7.17 -9.70 14.48
N LEU A 141 -6.40 -9.88 13.42
CA LEU A 141 -5.58 -11.05 13.14
C LEU A 141 -4.12 -10.64 13.25
N PHE A 142 -3.43 -11.06 14.31
CA PHE A 142 -1.99 -10.84 14.42
C PHE A 142 -1.25 -11.80 13.49
N CYS A 143 -0.31 -11.27 12.70
CA CYS A 143 0.52 -12.06 11.82
C CYS A 143 1.64 -12.69 12.63
N PHE A 144 1.58 -14.00 12.79
CA PHE A 144 2.61 -14.77 13.48
C PHE A 144 3.91 -14.83 12.70
N TYR A 145 3.82 -14.90 11.37
CA TYR A 145 4.98 -14.95 10.48
C TYR A 145 4.69 -14.27 9.14
N GLU A 146 5.57 -13.39 8.72
CA GLU A 146 5.50 -12.73 7.41
C GLU A 146 6.37 -13.48 6.41
N SER A 147 5.76 -14.31 5.58
CA SER A 147 6.47 -15.12 4.58
C SER A 147 6.97 -14.30 3.39
N LYS A 148 6.26 -13.23 3.06
CA LYS A 148 6.62 -12.34 1.94
C LYS A 148 5.89 -11.00 2.05
N GLU A 149 6.64 -9.92 1.94
CA GLU A 149 6.13 -8.58 1.66
C GLU A 149 6.80 -8.06 0.39
N SER A 150 6.04 -7.61 -0.58
CA SER A 150 6.60 -7.11 -1.84
C SER A 150 5.63 -6.18 -2.56
N HIS A 151 6.14 -5.04 -3.01
CA HIS A 151 5.42 -4.11 -3.90
C HIS A 151 5.81 -4.32 -5.38
N ILE A 152 6.60 -5.34 -5.69
CA ILE A 152 7.04 -5.64 -7.06
C ILE A 152 5.90 -6.28 -7.85
N LEU A 153 5.49 -5.63 -8.93
CA LEU A 153 4.49 -6.14 -9.86
C LEU A 153 5.17 -6.82 -11.04
N GLN A 154 4.69 -8.02 -11.41
CA GLN A 154 5.15 -8.70 -12.62
C GLN A 154 4.54 -8.03 -13.86
N LEU A 155 5.38 -7.53 -14.75
CA LEU A 155 4.98 -6.88 -15.99
C LEU A 155 4.98 -7.93 -17.12
N LYS A 156 3.81 -8.48 -17.43
CA LYS A 156 3.60 -9.40 -18.56
C LYS A 156 3.52 -8.66 -19.89
#